data_57f529aeb76d325124e721c5e845a784
#
_entry.id   57f529aeb76d325124e721c5e845a784
#
_cell.length_a   1.000
_cell.length_b   1.000
_cell.length_c   1.000
_cell.angle_alpha   90.00
_cell.angle_beta   90.00
_cell.angle_gamma   90.00
#
_symmetry.space_group_name_H-M   'P 1'
#
loop_
_entity.id
_entity.type
_entity.pdbx_description
1 polymer ?
#
loop_
_entity_poly.entity_id
_entity_poly.type
_entity_poly.pdbx_seq_one_letter_code
_entity_poly.pdbx_strand_id
1 'polypeptide(L)'
;MMEDNKSNTYTAHPSGGEKGEGLDIHSFDEIRPYEPEEMPVVFEELLNDRQFNLVMKGFTPWLPKSVRNGLLRLLFKGVKSSQDFQVRFMKPVVRLSIWRCTNGTTFGCPEDFNKHGRYIFLSNHRDIVLDSAYLDLMLHDGGFERTCEIGIGDNLLIYPWIKKLVRMNKAFTVRRGLTAHEMMRSSMLMSQYIHFAVNEKRENIWIAQREGRAKDSDDRTQDSVLKMFAMGAPDFCNDNIIDALRHLHIAPLTISYEHDPCDYLKAEEFQFKRDVPGWKKSKEDDLLNMKTGILGKKGRVHYELSPCIDAWLGTLDRSLPKKEIFRLVAEHIDREIHSRYRLYPCNWIAMDELDGTDNSDKYTEKDRKEFEKYLAGQMAKVRVPNPDTAFLRERMLTMYANPVRNYLTAVKERNTEE
;
A
#
# COMPACT_ATOMS: atom_id res chain seq x y z
N MET A 1 -20.95 25.85 -37.29
CA MET A 1 -20.60 26.00 -35.88
C MET A 1 -19.69 24.85 -35.56
N MET A 2 -18.42 25.13 -35.47
CA MET A 2 -17.37 24.16 -35.15
C MET A 2 -17.26 24.12 -33.61
N GLU A 3 -17.52 23.00 -33.01
CA GLU A 3 -17.23 22.76 -31.57
C GLU A 3 -15.79 22.27 -31.44
N ASP A 4 -15.03 23.02 -30.67
CA ASP A 4 -13.62 22.80 -30.38
C ASP A 4 -13.41 21.53 -29.55
N ASN A 5 -12.67 20.62 -30.15
CA ASN A 5 -12.13 19.42 -29.50
C ASN A 5 -10.94 19.85 -28.63
N LYS A 6 -11.17 20.19 -27.36
CA LYS A 6 -10.09 20.51 -26.42
C LYS A 6 -9.37 19.23 -26.02
N SER A 7 -8.25 18.99 -26.66
CA SER A 7 -7.22 18.05 -26.18
C SER A 7 -6.76 18.48 -24.78
N ASN A 8 -6.83 17.57 -23.83
CA ASN A 8 -6.46 17.78 -22.44
C ASN A 8 -4.93 17.73 -22.29
N THR A 9 -4.24 18.75 -22.81
CA THR A 9 -2.81 18.96 -22.60
C THR A 9 -2.61 19.67 -21.26
N TYR A 10 -2.01 18.99 -20.30
CA TYR A 10 -1.61 19.58 -19.03
C TYR A 10 -0.33 20.41 -19.28
N THR A 11 -0.48 21.71 -19.45
CA THR A 11 0.65 22.63 -19.58
C THR A 11 0.99 23.23 -18.21
N ALA A 12 2.23 23.04 -17.79
CA ALA A 12 2.78 23.73 -16.62
C ALA A 12 2.79 25.26 -16.85
N HIS A 13 2.37 26.03 -15.84
CA HIS A 13 2.51 27.49 -15.87
C HIS A 13 3.98 27.88 -15.72
N PRO A 14 4.60 28.60 -16.64
CA PRO A 14 6.00 28.98 -16.55
C PRO A 14 6.19 30.21 -15.67
N SER A 15 6.93 30.07 -14.60
CA SER A 15 7.70 31.17 -14.03
C SER A 15 9.05 31.22 -14.78
N GLY A 16 9.22 32.21 -15.64
CA GLY A 16 10.36 32.64 -16.42
C GLY A 16 11.69 31.86 -16.34
N GLY A 17 11.89 30.97 -17.28
CA GLY A 17 13.12 30.27 -17.63
C GLY A 17 12.84 29.41 -18.85
N GLU A 18 13.76 29.28 -19.78
CA GLU A 18 13.62 28.66 -21.10
C GLU A 18 12.74 27.39 -21.09
N LYS A 19 11.85 27.29 -22.08
CA LYS A 19 10.86 26.23 -22.27
C LYS A 19 11.53 24.83 -22.32
N GLY A 20 11.59 24.14 -21.17
CA GLY A 20 11.62 22.70 -21.16
C GLY A 20 10.26 22.20 -21.64
N GLU A 21 10.23 21.28 -22.61
CA GLU A 21 9.00 20.59 -23.01
C GLU A 21 8.40 19.94 -21.76
N GLY A 22 7.19 20.35 -21.35
CA GLY A 22 6.47 19.78 -20.21
C GLY A 22 6.32 18.28 -20.40
N LEU A 23 6.51 17.51 -19.34
CA LEU A 23 6.34 16.05 -19.37
C LEU A 23 4.91 15.72 -19.82
N ASP A 24 4.77 15.03 -20.94
CA ASP A 24 3.48 14.51 -21.42
C ASP A 24 3.16 13.21 -20.69
N ILE A 25 1.87 12.95 -20.44
CA ILE A 25 1.36 11.70 -19.84
C ILE A 25 1.85 10.46 -20.61
N HIS A 26 2.00 10.56 -21.92
CA HIS A 26 2.49 9.47 -22.79
C HIS A 26 3.96 9.11 -22.54
N SER A 27 4.74 9.99 -21.93
CA SER A 27 6.10 9.66 -21.47
C SER A 27 6.11 8.53 -20.42
N PHE A 28 4.98 8.25 -19.80
CA PHE A 28 4.79 7.27 -18.73
C PHE A 28 3.96 6.04 -19.14
N ASP A 29 3.71 5.81 -20.42
CA ASP A 29 2.84 4.73 -20.93
C ASP A 29 3.24 3.33 -20.41
N GLU A 30 4.51 3.13 -20.14
CA GLU A 30 5.02 1.87 -19.60
C GLU A 30 4.50 1.56 -18.19
N ILE A 31 4.27 2.59 -17.37
CA ILE A 31 3.98 2.45 -15.93
C ILE A 31 2.63 3.00 -15.51
N ARG A 32 2.10 4.05 -16.13
CA ARG A 32 0.88 4.75 -15.71
C ARG A 32 -0.38 3.87 -15.70
N PRO A 33 -1.44 4.25 -14.96
CA PRO A 33 -2.79 3.71 -15.15
C PRO A 33 -3.30 3.97 -16.57
N TYR A 34 -4.39 3.29 -16.94
CA TYR A 34 -5.06 3.60 -18.21
C TYR A 34 -5.81 4.92 -18.15
N GLU A 35 -5.71 5.68 -19.23
CA GLU A 35 -6.51 6.88 -19.42
C GLU A 35 -7.97 6.53 -19.78
N PRO A 36 -8.94 7.43 -19.58
CA PRO A 36 -10.36 7.18 -19.79
C PRO A 36 -10.69 6.58 -21.17
N GLU A 37 -10.00 7.04 -22.23
CA GLU A 37 -10.21 6.62 -23.61
C GLU A 37 -9.77 5.18 -23.87
N GLU A 38 -8.78 4.68 -23.12
CA GLU A 38 -8.24 3.33 -23.24
C GLU A 38 -9.15 2.29 -22.54
N MET A 39 -9.85 2.73 -21.49
CA MET A 39 -10.56 1.82 -20.58
C MET A 39 -11.64 0.96 -21.25
N PRO A 40 -12.45 1.44 -22.21
CA PRO A 40 -13.47 0.59 -22.85
C PRO A 40 -12.88 -0.59 -23.63
N VAL A 41 -11.78 -0.35 -24.33
CA VAL A 41 -11.08 -1.39 -25.12
C VAL A 41 -10.47 -2.43 -24.17
N VAL A 42 -9.75 -1.97 -23.15
CA VAL A 42 -9.09 -2.84 -22.16
C VAL A 42 -10.13 -3.67 -21.38
N PHE A 43 -11.29 -3.10 -21.08
CA PHE A 43 -12.38 -3.81 -20.41
C PHE A 43 -12.95 -4.95 -21.27
N GLU A 44 -13.17 -4.72 -22.57
CA GLU A 44 -13.62 -5.78 -23.47
C GLU A 44 -12.55 -6.88 -23.64
N GLU A 45 -11.27 -6.52 -23.72
CA GLU A 45 -10.18 -7.49 -23.69
C GLU A 45 -10.18 -8.34 -22.42
N LEU A 46 -10.42 -7.71 -21.26
CA LEU A 46 -10.53 -8.39 -19.97
C LEU A 46 -11.70 -9.38 -19.94
N LEU A 47 -12.88 -8.99 -20.45
CA LEU A 47 -14.06 -9.87 -20.55
C LEU A 47 -13.85 -11.05 -21.48
N ASN A 48 -12.95 -10.92 -22.45
CA ASN A 48 -12.61 -11.99 -23.40
C ASN A 48 -11.47 -12.91 -22.89
N ASP A 49 -10.73 -12.48 -21.85
CA ASP A 49 -9.64 -13.27 -21.27
C ASP A 49 -10.16 -14.57 -20.62
N ARG A 50 -9.51 -15.69 -20.96
CA ARG A 50 -9.93 -17.02 -20.48
C ARG A 50 -9.71 -17.17 -18.98
N GLN A 51 -8.56 -16.74 -18.47
CA GLN A 51 -8.21 -16.89 -17.07
C GLN A 51 -9.07 -16.00 -16.18
N PHE A 52 -9.29 -14.74 -16.59
CA PHE A 52 -10.24 -13.86 -15.94
C PHE A 52 -11.62 -14.50 -15.81
N ASN A 53 -12.14 -15.07 -16.91
CA ASN A 53 -13.43 -15.75 -16.92
C ASN A 53 -13.48 -16.97 -16.00
N LEU A 54 -12.37 -17.73 -15.85
CA LEU A 54 -12.29 -18.84 -14.90
C LEU A 54 -12.37 -18.35 -13.45
N VAL A 55 -11.64 -17.29 -13.13
CA VAL A 55 -11.69 -16.66 -11.79
C VAL A 55 -13.10 -16.15 -11.49
N MET A 56 -13.71 -15.42 -12.42
CA MET A 56 -15.08 -14.91 -12.27
C MET A 56 -16.12 -16.02 -12.15
N LYS A 57 -15.92 -17.16 -12.82
CA LYS A 57 -16.77 -18.36 -12.64
C LYS A 57 -16.67 -18.91 -11.21
N GLY A 58 -15.49 -18.85 -10.59
CA GLY A 58 -15.32 -19.25 -9.18
C GLY A 58 -16.15 -18.42 -8.21
N PHE A 59 -16.35 -17.11 -8.48
CA PHE A 59 -17.21 -16.23 -7.66
C PHE A 59 -18.70 -16.36 -7.98
N THR A 60 -19.05 -16.74 -9.21
CA THR A 60 -20.44 -16.81 -9.69
C THR A 60 -20.70 -18.10 -10.48
N PRO A 61 -20.55 -19.28 -9.84
CA PRO A 61 -20.60 -20.58 -10.55
C PRO A 61 -21.97 -20.87 -11.20
N TRP A 62 -23.04 -20.26 -10.69
CA TRP A 62 -24.40 -20.42 -11.19
C TRP A 62 -24.74 -19.53 -12.41
N LEU A 63 -23.87 -18.53 -12.74
CA LEU A 63 -24.15 -17.62 -13.84
C LEU A 63 -23.44 -18.08 -15.14
N PRO A 64 -24.17 -18.26 -16.25
CA PRO A 64 -23.57 -18.45 -17.58
C PRO A 64 -22.63 -17.27 -17.94
N LYS A 65 -21.55 -17.55 -18.68
CA LYS A 65 -20.56 -16.54 -19.09
C LYS A 65 -21.21 -15.34 -19.77
N SER A 66 -22.18 -15.58 -20.67
CA SER A 66 -22.87 -14.51 -21.41
C SER A 66 -23.64 -13.56 -20.48
N VAL A 67 -24.39 -14.11 -19.52
CA VAL A 67 -25.16 -13.35 -18.54
C VAL A 67 -24.23 -12.55 -17.64
N ARG A 68 -23.20 -13.20 -17.10
CA ARG A 68 -22.19 -12.56 -16.26
C ARG A 68 -21.49 -11.40 -16.98
N ASN A 69 -21.01 -11.63 -18.20
CA ASN A 69 -20.35 -10.57 -18.96
C ASN A 69 -21.32 -9.45 -19.37
N GLY A 70 -22.59 -9.77 -19.61
CA GLY A 70 -23.64 -8.76 -19.83
C GLY A 70 -23.85 -7.86 -18.60
N LEU A 71 -23.89 -8.45 -17.40
CA LEU A 71 -23.98 -7.70 -16.13
C LEU A 71 -22.73 -6.84 -15.90
N LEU A 72 -21.54 -7.38 -16.16
CA LEU A 72 -20.29 -6.62 -16.03
C LEU A 72 -20.25 -5.42 -16.98
N ARG A 73 -20.71 -5.58 -18.26
CA ARG A 73 -20.86 -4.46 -19.19
C ARG A 73 -21.86 -3.41 -18.72
N LEU A 74 -22.96 -3.85 -18.14
CA LEU A 74 -23.95 -2.92 -17.59
C LEU A 74 -23.38 -2.10 -16.43
N LEU A 75 -22.61 -2.73 -15.52
CA LEU A 75 -21.92 -2.03 -14.43
C LEU A 75 -20.86 -1.07 -14.96
N PHE A 76 -20.13 -1.46 -16.01
CA PHE A 76 -19.09 -0.63 -16.63
C PHE A 76 -19.65 0.56 -17.44
N LYS A 77 -20.88 0.51 -17.93
CA LYS A 77 -21.47 1.56 -18.76
C LYS A 77 -21.43 2.97 -18.15
N GLY A 78 -21.36 3.07 -16.81
CA GLY A 78 -21.25 4.35 -16.11
C GLY A 78 -19.82 4.76 -15.73
N VAL A 79 -18.82 3.98 -16.12
CA VAL A 79 -17.41 4.22 -15.81
C VAL A 79 -16.81 5.13 -16.88
N LYS A 80 -16.40 6.34 -16.49
CA LYS A 80 -15.81 7.36 -17.36
C LYS A 80 -14.35 7.64 -17.01
N SER A 81 -13.88 7.13 -15.88
CA SER A 81 -12.53 7.34 -15.38
C SER A 81 -12.08 6.15 -14.52
N SER A 82 -10.79 6.04 -14.25
CA SER A 82 -10.25 5.07 -13.32
C SER A 82 -10.81 5.27 -11.89
N GLN A 83 -11.13 6.49 -11.48
CA GLN A 83 -11.82 6.77 -10.22
C GLN A 83 -13.25 6.22 -10.22
N ASP A 84 -14.00 6.39 -11.32
CA ASP A 84 -15.32 5.77 -11.44
C ASP A 84 -15.23 4.25 -11.36
N PHE A 85 -14.18 3.65 -11.94
CA PHE A 85 -13.93 2.21 -11.85
C PHE A 85 -13.73 1.78 -10.39
N GLN A 86 -12.90 2.48 -9.63
CA GLN A 86 -12.71 2.21 -8.20
C GLN A 86 -14.02 2.34 -7.43
N VAL A 87 -14.76 3.44 -7.63
CA VAL A 87 -15.93 3.75 -6.83
C VAL A 87 -17.16 2.90 -7.23
N ARG A 88 -17.39 2.68 -8.53
CA ARG A 88 -18.59 1.99 -9.01
C ARG A 88 -18.41 0.49 -9.15
N PHE A 89 -17.21 0.06 -9.59
CA PHE A 89 -16.93 -1.34 -9.88
C PHE A 89 -16.25 -2.05 -8.71
N MET A 90 -15.19 -1.47 -8.16
CA MET A 90 -14.39 -2.12 -7.10
C MET A 90 -14.96 -1.95 -5.70
N LYS A 91 -15.55 -0.80 -5.37
CA LYS A 91 -16.10 -0.52 -4.03
C LYS A 91 -17.07 -1.60 -3.51
N PRO A 92 -18.04 -2.13 -4.27
CA PRO A 92 -18.89 -3.24 -3.82
C PRO A 92 -18.09 -4.51 -3.47
N VAL A 93 -17.05 -4.82 -4.24
CA VAL A 93 -16.17 -5.98 -4.01
C VAL A 93 -15.38 -5.79 -2.72
N VAL A 94 -14.83 -4.59 -2.51
CA VAL A 94 -14.08 -4.23 -1.29
C VAL A 94 -14.98 -4.27 -0.06
N ARG A 95 -16.21 -3.74 -0.12
CA ARG A 95 -17.19 -3.83 0.96
C ARG A 95 -17.55 -5.27 1.31
N LEU A 96 -17.70 -6.14 0.31
CA LEU A 96 -17.93 -7.56 0.53
C LEU A 96 -16.73 -8.21 1.23
N SER A 97 -15.51 -7.84 0.86
CA SER A 97 -14.28 -8.31 1.53
C SER A 97 -14.26 -7.88 3.00
N ILE A 98 -14.55 -6.61 3.29
CA ILE A 98 -14.63 -6.09 4.67
C ILE A 98 -15.66 -6.90 5.48
N TRP A 99 -16.86 -7.06 4.97
CA TRP A 99 -17.93 -7.82 5.65
C TRP A 99 -17.53 -9.27 5.94
N ARG A 100 -16.83 -9.93 5.00
CA ARG A 100 -16.44 -11.34 5.14
C ARG A 100 -15.19 -11.55 5.99
N CYS A 101 -14.23 -10.63 5.90
CA CYS A 101 -12.85 -10.87 6.37
C CYS A 101 -12.47 -10.02 7.58
N THR A 102 -13.33 -9.08 8.01
CA THR A 102 -13.04 -8.23 9.18
C THR A 102 -14.18 -8.25 10.20
N ASN A 103 -13.85 -7.81 11.41
CA ASN A 103 -14.81 -7.52 12.50
C ASN A 103 -15.14 -6.01 12.55
N GLY A 104 -15.00 -5.33 11.43
CA GLY A 104 -15.20 -3.90 11.28
C GLY A 104 -13.90 -3.18 10.91
N THR A 105 -14.09 -2.04 10.23
CA THR A 105 -13.00 -1.14 9.83
C THR A 105 -13.27 0.25 10.39
N THR A 106 -12.20 0.93 10.81
CA THR A 106 -12.26 2.33 11.28
C THR A 106 -11.18 3.16 10.59
N PHE A 107 -11.47 4.45 10.42
CA PHE A 107 -10.57 5.41 9.79
C PHE A 107 -10.45 6.65 10.64
N GLY A 108 -9.24 6.96 11.10
CA GLY A 108 -8.89 8.21 11.77
C GLY A 108 -8.26 9.18 10.79
N CYS A 109 -8.64 10.44 10.92
CA CYS A 109 -8.13 11.53 10.10
C CYS A 109 -8.14 12.79 10.96
N PRO A 110 -7.05 13.61 10.99
CA PRO A 110 -7.07 14.88 11.69
C PRO A 110 -8.23 15.76 11.23
N GLU A 111 -8.86 16.48 12.15
CA GLU A 111 -10.06 17.30 11.85
C GLU A 111 -9.79 18.39 10.81
N ASP A 112 -8.59 18.96 10.85
CA ASP A 112 -8.11 20.01 9.95
C ASP A 112 -7.46 19.48 8.66
N PHE A 113 -7.47 18.17 8.43
CA PHE A 113 -6.85 17.58 7.24
C PHE A 113 -7.58 18.03 5.97
N ASN A 114 -6.83 18.64 5.05
CA ASN A 114 -7.41 19.14 3.79
C ASN A 114 -7.74 18.00 2.83
N LYS A 115 -9.00 17.54 2.81
CA LYS A 115 -9.50 16.47 1.96
C LYS A 115 -9.55 16.79 0.45
N HIS A 116 -9.32 18.05 0.09
CA HIS A 116 -9.19 18.54 -1.30
C HIS A 116 -7.72 18.66 -1.73
N GLY A 117 -6.79 18.45 -0.82
CA GLY A 117 -5.34 18.39 -1.09
C GLY A 117 -4.97 17.16 -1.93
N ARG A 118 -3.70 17.07 -2.29
CA ARG A 118 -3.10 15.90 -2.95
C ARG A 118 -1.90 15.46 -2.14
N TYR A 119 -1.79 14.16 -1.92
CA TYR A 119 -0.85 13.60 -0.98
C TYR A 119 -0.24 12.32 -1.49
N ILE A 120 0.98 12.04 -1.05
CA ILE A 120 1.49 10.68 -1.00
C ILE A 120 1.13 10.11 0.37
N PHE A 121 0.23 9.14 0.42
CA PHE A 121 -0.02 8.34 1.61
C PHE A 121 1.05 7.26 1.71
N LEU A 122 2.04 7.49 2.57
CA LEU A 122 3.16 6.57 2.80
C LEU A 122 2.89 5.73 4.04
N SER A 123 2.77 4.40 3.89
CA SER A 123 2.32 3.55 5.00
C SER A 123 3.21 2.34 5.26
N ASN A 124 3.10 1.78 6.46
CA ASN A 124 3.46 0.38 6.70
C ASN A 124 2.59 -0.55 5.84
N HIS A 125 2.98 -1.83 5.68
CA HIS A 125 2.35 -2.72 4.70
C HIS A 125 1.96 -4.07 5.31
N ARG A 126 0.65 -4.34 5.37
CA ARG A 126 0.06 -5.54 5.99
C ARG A 126 -0.43 -6.57 4.98
N ASP A 127 -1.14 -6.14 3.94
CA ASP A 127 -1.75 -7.01 2.93
C ASP A 127 -1.36 -6.56 1.52
N ILE A 128 -0.99 -7.51 0.64
CA ILE A 128 -0.50 -7.21 -0.72
C ILE A 128 -1.53 -6.43 -1.55
N VAL A 129 -2.82 -6.70 -1.36
CA VAL A 129 -3.90 -6.17 -2.20
C VAL A 129 -4.83 -5.25 -1.42
N LEU A 130 -5.15 -5.61 -0.17
CA LEU A 130 -6.24 -4.97 0.54
C LEU A 130 -5.85 -3.66 1.24
N ASP A 131 -4.56 -3.41 1.48
CA ASP A 131 -4.15 -2.17 2.13
C ASP A 131 -4.58 -0.94 1.34
N SER A 132 -4.25 -0.91 0.05
CA SER A 132 -4.67 0.19 -0.84
C SER A 132 -6.18 0.16 -1.14
N ALA A 133 -6.76 -1.03 -1.31
CA ALA A 133 -8.19 -1.15 -1.62
C ALA A 133 -9.08 -0.67 -0.45
N TYR A 134 -8.70 -0.97 0.78
CA TYR A 134 -9.41 -0.47 1.97
C TYR A 134 -9.18 1.03 2.14
N LEU A 135 -7.97 1.53 1.89
CA LEU A 135 -7.68 2.96 1.91
C LEU A 135 -8.58 3.72 0.93
N ASP A 136 -8.66 3.29 -0.33
CA ASP A 136 -9.49 3.94 -1.35
C ASP A 136 -10.96 4.03 -0.94
N LEU A 137 -11.48 2.95 -0.33
CA LEU A 137 -12.83 2.96 0.21
C LEU A 137 -12.98 3.96 1.36
N MET A 138 -12.03 4.01 2.29
CA MET A 138 -12.06 4.90 3.46
C MET A 138 -11.91 6.36 3.06
N LEU A 139 -11.03 6.67 2.11
CA LEU A 139 -10.89 8.02 1.56
C LEU A 139 -12.19 8.48 0.90
N HIS A 140 -12.77 7.64 0.03
CA HIS A 140 -14.03 7.97 -0.64
C HIS A 140 -15.18 8.16 0.37
N ASP A 141 -15.36 7.24 1.32
CA ASP A 141 -16.41 7.32 2.33
C ASP A 141 -16.13 8.44 3.37
N GLY A 142 -14.87 8.80 3.57
CA GLY A 142 -14.40 9.93 4.40
C GLY A 142 -14.52 11.30 3.75
N GLY A 143 -15.01 11.38 2.50
CA GLY A 143 -15.26 12.65 1.80
C GLY A 143 -14.03 13.26 1.14
N PHE A 144 -12.97 12.48 0.90
CA PHE A 144 -11.85 12.92 0.06
C PHE A 144 -12.29 13.04 -1.40
N GLU A 145 -11.81 14.08 -2.07
CA GLU A 145 -12.16 14.33 -3.47
C GLU A 145 -11.62 13.23 -4.40
N ARG A 146 -10.44 12.70 -4.10
CA ARG A 146 -9.77 11.67 -4.89
C ARG A 146 -9.38 10.46 -4.04
N THR A 147 -9.53 9.27 -4.62
CA THR A 147 -8.88 8.03 -4.19
C THR A 147 -7.42 8.02 -4.64
N CYS A 148 -6.67 6.93 -4.37
CA CYS A 148 -5.25 6.86 -4.70
C CYS A 148 -4.97 6.21 -6.05
N GLU A 149 -3.90 6.66 -6.70
CA GLU A 149 -3.11 5.81 -7.59
C GLU A 149 -2.20 4.91 -6.73
N ILE A 150 -2.02 3.66 -7.16
CA ILE A 150 -1.43 2.61 -6.33
C ILE A 150 -0.14 2.11 -6.97
N GLY A 151 0.99 2.22 -6.26
CA GLY A 151 2.26 1.63 -6.70
C GLY A 151 2.28 0.11 -6.53
N ILE A 152 2.28 -0.66 -7.63
CA ILE A 152 2.28 -2.13 -7.61
C ILE A 152 3.54 -2.70 -8.27
N GLY A 153 4.25 -3.59 -7.57
CA GLY A 153 5.39 -4.32 -8.14
C GLY A 153 4.98 -5.24 -9.29
N ASP A 154 5.73 -5.21 -10.39
CA ASP A 154 5.47 -6.01 -11.59
C ASP A 154 5.59 -7.53 -11.35
N ASN A 155 6.34 -7.95 -10.33
CA ASN A 155 6.40 -9.35 -9.88
C ASN A 155 5.04 -9.91 -9.44
N LEU A 156 4.08 -9.05 -9.10
CA LEU A 156 2.70 -9.44 -8.72
C LEU A 156 1.78 -9.52 -9.94
N LEU A 157 2.18 -8.98 -11.09
CA LEU A 157 1.41 -8.91 -12.33
C LEU A 157 1.65 -10.16 -13.20
N ILE A 158 1.53 -11.34 -12.60
CA ILE A 158 1.91 -12.64 -13.18
C ILE A 158 1.09 -12.96 -14.44
N TYR A 159 -0.18 -12.55 -14.47
CA TYR A 159 -1.08 -12.78 -15.60
C TYR A 159 -1.47 -11.46 -16.29
N PRO A 160 -1.55 -11.45 -17.65
CA PRO A 160 -1.93 -10.23 -18.39
C PRO A 160 -3.24 -9.61 -17.95
N TRP A 161 -4.24 -10.42 -17.58
CA TRP A 161 -5.53 -9.91 -17.10
C TRP A 161 -5.41 -9.18 -15.74
N ILE A 162 -4.49 -9.62 -14.84
CA ILE A 162 -4.22 -8.92 -13.57
C ILE A 162 -3.66 -7.54 -13.87
N LYS A 163 -2.65 -7.44 -14.76
CA LYS A 163 -2.07 -6.16 -15.17
C LYS A 163 -3.13 -5.21 -15.72
N LYS A 164 -4.03 -5.70 -16.58
CA LYS A 164 -5.14 -4.90 -17.10
C LYS A 164 -6.07 -4.41 -15.99
N LEU A 165 -6.51 -5.33 -15.13
CA LEU A 165 -7.44 -5.01 -14.04
C LEU A 165 -6.87 -3.95 -13.08
N VAL A 166 -5.62 -4.12 -12.63
CA VAL A 166 -5.03 -3.19 -11.67
C VAL A 166 -4.74 -1.82 -12.30
N ARG A 167 -4.29 -1.74 -13.57
CA ARG A 167 -4.10 -0.45 -14.25
C ARG A 167 -5.43 0.28 -14.49
N MET A 168 -6.54 -0.43 -14.73
CA MET A 168 -7.89 0.16 -14.72
C MET A 168 -8.27 0.67 -13.33
N ASN A 169 -7.74 0.04 -12.26
CA ASN A 169 -7.95 0.41 -10.86
C ASN A 169 -6.90 1.41 -10.36
N LYS A 170 -6.45 2.34 -11.21
CA LYS A 170 -5.47 3.40 -10.89
C LYS A 170 -4.10 2.89 -10.45
N ALA A 171 -3.69 1.64 -10.78
CA ALA A 171 -2.35 1.20 -10.42
C ALA A 171 -1.31 1.63 -11.45
N PHE A 172 -0.17 2.13 -10.96
CA PHE A 172 1.05 2.28 -11.74
C PHE A 172 2.06 1.18 -11.38
N THR A 173 2.91 0.82 -12.35
CA THR A 173 3.78 -0.34 -12.23
C THR A 173 5.16 0.04 -11.69
N VAL A 174 5.58 -0.61 -10.61
CA VAL A 174 6.94 -0.52 -10.06
C VAL A 174 7.75 -1.71 -10.59
N ARG A 175 8.75 -1.44 -11.43
CA ARG A 175 9.61 -2.48 -12.01
C ARG A 175 10.58 -3.05 -10.97
N ARG A 176 10.80 -4.36 -11.01
CA ARG A 176 11.66 -5.09 -10.07
C ARG A 176 12.61 -6.05 -10.80
N GLY A 177 13.63 -6.55 -10.09
CA GLY A 177 14.56 -7.54 -10.63
C GLY A 177 15.45 -7.01 -11.76
N LEU A 178 15.69 -5.71 -11.79
CA LEU A 178 16.46 -5.00 -12.81
C LEU A 178 17.95 -4.97 -12.47
N THR A 179 18.80 -4.80 -13.48
CA THR A 179 20.21 -4.45 -13.30
C THR A 179 20.35 -3.06 -12.64
N ALA A 180 21.51 -2.73 -12.07
CA ALA A 180 21.70 -1.45 -11.40
C ALA A 180 21.39 -0.24 -12.30
N HIS A 181 21.79 -0.30 -13.59
CA HIS A 181 21.53 0.77 -14.56
C HIS A 181 20.03 0.89 -14.90
N GLU A 182 19.36 -0.23 -15.15
CA GLU A 182 17.92 -0.26 -15.43
C GLU A 182 17.11 0.19 -14.20
N MET A 183 17.55 -0.18 -12.99
CA MET A 183 16.93 0.25 -11.73
C MET A 183 16.99 1.77 -11.58
N MET A 184 18.13 2.40 -11.87
CA MET A 184 18.29 3.85 -11.81
C MET A 184 17.32 4.55 -12.79
N ARG A 185 17.28 4.09 -14.06
CA ARG A 185 16.38 4.62 -15.07
C ARG A 185 14.90 4.44 -14.69
N SER A 186 14.53 3.26 -14.21
CA SER A 186 13.18 2.96 -13.76
C SER A 186 12.77 3.79 -12.55
N SER A 187 13.68 4.00 -11.60
CA SER A 187 13.44 4.84 -10.41
C SER A 187 13.27 6.31 -10.80
N MET A 188 14.06 6.81 -11.76
CA MET A 188 13.93 8.16 -12.29
C MET A 188 12.55 8.35 -12.95
N LEU A 189 12.17 7.44 -13.87
CA LEU A 189 10.89 7.50 -14.56
C LEU A 189 9.72 7.45 -13.55
N MET A 190 9.80 6.59 -12.54
CA MET A 190 8.79 6.47 -11.50
C MET A 190 8.71 7.73 -10.63
N SER A 191 9.85 8.31 -10.26
CA SER A 191 9.90 9.56 -9.51
C SER A 191 9.26 10.72 -10.28
N GLN A 192 9.64 10.89 -11.55
CA GLN A 192 9.02 11.89 -12.44
C GLN A 192 7.51 11.68 -12.58
N TYR A 193 7.07 10.43 -12.72
CA TYR A 193 5.65 10.11 -12.76
C TYR A 193 4.93 10.49 -11.46
N ILE A 194 5.52 10.21 -10.30
CA ILE A 194 4.92 10.54 -9.00
C ILE A 194 4.75 12.05 -8.86
N HIS A 195 5.79 12.83 -9.19
CA HIS A 195 5.69 14.31 -9.18
C HIS A 195 4.60 14.81 -10.13
N PHE A 196 4.56 14.26 -11.35
CA PHE A 196 3.53 14.59 -12.34
C PHE A 196 2.12 14.21 -11.86
N ALA A 197 1.94 13.02 -11.28
CA ALA A 197 0.63 12.55 -10.81
C ALA A 197 0.09 13.40 -9.65
N VAL A 198 0.93 13.75 -8.69
CA VAL A 198 0.51 14.58 -7.53
C VAL A 198 0.21 16.02 -7.97
N ASN A 199 1.06 16.63 -8.76
CA ASN A 199 1.02 18.08 -8.99
C ASN A 199 0.25 18.47 -10.26
N GLU A 200 0.39 17.70 -11.37
CA GLU A 200 -0.26 18.01 -12.65
C GLU A 200 -1.59 17.26 -12.81
N LYS A 201 -1.60 15.94 -12.62
CA LYS A 201 -2.84 15.15 -12.67
C LYS A 201 -3.74 15.38 -11.45
N ARG A 202 -3.20 15.92 -10.37
CA ARG A 202 -3.93 16.20 -9.14
C ARG A 202 -4.51 14.93 -8.52
N GLU A 203 -3.71 13.85 -8.47
CA GLU A 203 -4.09 12.56 -7.88
C GLU A 203 -3.40 12.32 -6.53
N ASN A 204 -4.03 11.60 -5.63
CA ASN A 204 -3.37 11.02 -4.47
C ASN A 204 -2.59 9.77 -4.88
N ILE A 205 -1.53 9.46 -4.16
CA ILE A 205 -0.73 8.25 -4.38
C ILE A 205 -0.65 7.45 -3.07
N TRP A 206 -0.79 6.13 -3.16
CA TRP A 206 -0.44 5.23 -2.08
C TRP A 206 0.82 4.43 -2.43
N ILE A 207 1.80 4.47 -1.53
CA ILE A 207 3.03 3.69 -1.61
C ILE A 207 3.37 3.16 -0.20
N ALA A 208 3.86 1.92 -0.13
CA ALA A 208 4.42 1.38 1.10
C ALA A 208 5.78 2.00 1.42
N GLN A 209 6.07 2.23 2.70
CA GLN A 209 7.32 2.83 3.18
C GLN A 209 8.57 1.97 2.92
N ARG A 210 8.39 0.76 2.43
CA ARG A 210 9.47 -0.19 2.12
C ARG A 210 9.09 -1.14 0.99
N GLU A 211 10.11 -1.78 0.43
CA GLU A 211 9.90 -2.85 -0.53
C GLU A 211 9.34 -4.10 0.16
N GLY A 212 8.11 -4.48 -0.21
CA GLY A 212 7.41 -5.61 0.34
C GLY A 212 6.98 -5.45 1.80
N ARG A 213 6.26 -6.44 2.31
CA ARG A 213 5.77 -6.45 3.70
C ARG A 213 6.87 -6.90 4.67
N ALA A 214 7.00 -6.24 5.82
CA ALA A 214 7.81 -6.78 6.92
C ALA A 214 7.23 -8.13 7.38
N LYS A 215 8.11 -9.14 7.52
CA LYS A 215 7.68 -10.49 7.90
C LYS A 215 7.44 -10.61 9.40
N ASP A 216 8.08 -9.76 10.16
CA ASP A 216 8.03 -9.67 11.62
C ASP A 216 7.23 -8.48 12.13
N SER A 217 6.62 -7.72 11.22
CA SER A 217 5.89 -6.48 11.51
C SER A 217 6.73 -5.36 12.13
N ASP A 218 8.05 -5.42 12.03
CA ASP A 218 8.93 -4.28 12.27
C ASP A 218 9.10 -3.50 10.97
N ASP A 219 8.06 -2.73 10.65
CA ASP A 219 8.05 -1.89 9.44
C ASP A 219 8.90 -0.64 9.67
N ARG A 220 9.87 -0.41 8.78
CA ARG A 220 10.76 0.77 8.78
C ARG A 220 10.79 1.42 7.42
N THR A 221 10.82 2.75 7.40
CA THR A 221 10.95 3.53 6.16
C THR A 221 12.32 3.31 5.54
N GLN A 222 12.33 2.83 4.30
CA GLN A 222 13.59 2.60 3.57
C GLN A 222 14.07 3.88 2.89
N ASP A 223 15.32 4.24 3.10
CA ASP A 223 15.99 5.36 2.42
C ASP A 223 15.82 5.32 0.90
N SER A 224 15.77 4.12 0.30
CA SER A 224 15.60 3.94 -1.13
C SER A 224 14.27 4.50 -1.64
N VAL A 225 13.20 4.46 -0.84
CA VAL A 225 11.91 5.04 -1.18
C VAL A 225 12.00 6.57 -1.19
N LEU A 226 12.61 7.16 -0.16
CA LEU A 226 12.80 8.62 -0.08
C LEU A 226 13.75 9.14 -1.15
N LYS A 227 14.83 8.40 -1.45
CA LYS A 227 15.75 8.73 -2.55
C LYS A 227 15.04 8.69 -3.89
N MET A 228 14.20 7.70 -4.12
CA MET A 228 13.38 7.62 -5.32
C MET A 228 12.44 8.82 -5.41
N PHE A 229 11.78 9.24 -4.33
CA PHE A 229 10.93 10.42 -4.32
C PHE A 229 11.68 11.71 -4.70
N ALA A 230 12.92 11.87 -4.24
CA ALA A 230 13.70 13.08 -4.52
C ALA A 230 14.38 13.09 -5.89
N MET A 231 14.53 11.93 -6.54
CA MET A 231 15.37 11.77 -7.74
C MET A 231 14.86 12.52 -8.97
N GLY A 232 13.55 12.48 -9.21
CA GLY A 232 12.89 13.07 -10.39
C GLY A 232 12.15 14.36 -10.06
N ALA A 233 12.57 15.06 -9.00
CA ALA A 233 11.98 16.35 -8.63
C ALA A 233 12.17 17.40 -9.73
N PRO A 234 11.23 18.35 -9.91
CA PRO A 234 11.36 19.43 -10.86
C PRO A 234 12.58 20.32 -10.59
N ASP A 235 13.12 20.95 -11.66
CA ASP A 235 14.31 21.80 -11.61
C ASP A 235 14.25 22.95 -10.60
N PHE A 236 13.05 23.48 -10.34
CA PHE A 236 12.87 24.55 -9.35
C PHE A 236 13.18 24.12 -7.90
N CYS A 237 13.24 22.82 -7.63
CA CYS A 237 13.70 22.29 -6.34
C CYS A 237 15.22 22.45 -6.16
N ASN A 238 15.99 22.82 -7.20
CA ASN A 238 17.43 23.11 -7.17
C ASN A 238 18.24 22.00 -6.49
N ASP A 239 17.96 20.74 -6.79
CA ASP A 239 18.57 19.55 -6.16
C ASP A 239 18.45 19.50 -4.61
N ASN A 240 17.58 20.32 -4.04
CA ASN A 240 17.30 20.32 -2.60
C ASN A 240 16.31 19.21 -2.25
N ILE A 241 16.75 18.24 -1.45
CA ILE A 241 15.95 17.10 -1.04
C ILE A 241 14.71 17.52 -0.27
N ILE A 242 14.83 18.50 0.61
CA ILE A 242 13.71 18.99 1.44
C ILE A 242 12.62 19.57 0.55
N ASP A 243 12.98 20.40 -0.43
CA ASP A 243 12.01 20.98 -1.35
C ASP A 243 11.40 19.91 -2.27
N ALA A 244 12.20 18.94 -2.73
CA ALA A 244 11.71 17.80 -3.51
C ALA A 244 10.66 16.98 -2.76
N LEU A 245 10.92 16.65 -1.48
CA LEU A 245 9.98 15.90 -0.65
C LEU A 245 8.74 16.73 -0.28
N ARG A 246 8.89 18.03 0.01
CA ARG A 246 7.75 18.93 0.27
C ARG A 246 6.82 19.06 -0.94
N HIS A 247 7.37 19.01 -2.15
CA HIS A 247 6.58 19.07 -3.39
C HIS A 247 5.65 17.85 -3.57
N LEU A 248 5.84 16.80 -2.78
CA LEU A 248 5.06 15.55 -2.83
C LEU A 248 3.98 15.46 -1.76
N HIS A 249 3.96 16.35 -0.77
CA HIS A 249 2.96 16.40 0.30
C HIS A 249 2.78 15.05 1.00
N ILE A 250 3.88 14.52 1.58
CA ILE A 250 3.86 13.20 2.21
C ILE A 250 3.03 13.23 3.49
N ALA A 251 2.01 12.38 3.55
CA ALA A 251 1.18 12.14 4.73
C ALA A 251 1.38 10.70 5.20
N PRO A 252 2.05 10.48 6.34
CA PRO A 252 2.21 9.13 6.88
C PRO A 252 0.85 8.51 7.21
N LEU A 253 0.70 7.23 6.92
CA LEU A 253 -0.52 6.47 7.13
C LEU A 253 -0.22 5.21 7.93
N THR A 254 -0.87 5.04 9.05
CA THR A 254 -0.75 3.85 9.89
C THR A 254 -1.83 2.84 9.54
N ILE A 255 -1.44 1.58 9.31
CA ILE A 255 -2.35 0.46 9.08
C ILE A 255 -2.19 -0.56 10.20
N SER A 256 -3.27 -0.80 10.95
CA SER A 256 -3.30 -1.76 12.05
C SER A 256 -4.34 -2.84 11.79
N TYR A 257 -3.89 -4.09 11.68
CA TYR A 257 -4.72 -5.29 11.59
C TYR A 257 -4.62 -6.07 12.91
N GLU A 258 -5.75 -6.48 13.47
CA GLU A 258 -5.77 -7.31 14.68
C GLU A 258 -5.11 -8.67 14.42
N HIS A 259 -5.41 -9.29 13.28
CA HIS A 259 -4.81 -10.55 12.86
C HIS A 259 -4.21 -10.43 11.46
N ASP A 260 -3.05 -11.04 11.25
CA ASP A 260 -2.44 -11.20 9.94
C ASP A 260 -2.73 -12.60 9.40
N PRO A 261 -3.63 -12.77 8.41
CA PRO A 261 -3.97 -14.09 7.90
C PRO A 261 -2.78 -14.82 7.24
N CYS A 262 -1.70 -14.10 6.93
CA CYS A 262 -0.47 -14.64 6.35
C CYS A 262 0.63 -14.92 7.38
N ASP A 263 0.36 -14.82 8.69
CA ASP A 263 1.35 -14.97 9.75
C ASP A 263 2.10 -16.31 9.68
N TYR A 264 1.38 -17.43 9.51
CA TYR A 264 1.99 -18.75 9.36
C TYR A 264 2.86 -18.86 8.11
N LEU A 265 2.47 -18.24 6.96
CA LEU A 265 3.27 -18.21 5.74
C LEU A 265 4.54 -17.38 5.91
N LYS A 266 4.46 -16.30 6.68
CA LYS A 266 5.63 -15.49 7.03
C LYS A 266 6.59 -16.25 7.97
N ALA A 267 6.04 -16.99 8.94
CA ALA A 267 6.84 -17.86 9.82
C ALA A 267 7.52 -19.00 9.05
N GLU A 268 6.80 -19.66 8.12
CA GLU A 268 7.38 -20.63 7.19
C GLU A 268 8.54 -20.05 6.37
N GLU A 269 8.39 -18.82 5.86
CA GLU A 269 9.45 -18.14 5.10
C GLU A 269 10.72 -17.94 5.95
N PHE A 270 10.58 -17.63 7.25
CA PHE A 270 11.71 -17.53 8.17
C PHE A 270 12.40 -18.90 8.36
N GLN A 271 11.63 -19.97 8.54
CA GLN A 271 12.20 -21.29 8.70
C GLN A 271 12.89 -21.78 7.41
N PHE A 272 12.27 -21.59 6.23
CA PHE A 272 12.90 -21.92 4.96
C PHE A 272 14.22 -21.18 4.74
N LYS A 273 14.27 -19.88 5.07
CA LYS A 273 15.51 -19.10 4.95
C LYS A 273 16.60 -19.55 5.92
N ARG A 274 16.21 -20.02 7.11
CA ARG A 274 17.13 -20.57 8.10
C ARG A 274 17.69 -21.94 7.67
N ASP A 275 16.82 -22.81 7.19
CA ASP A 275 17.13 -24.24 7.01
C ASP A 275 17.61 -24.59 5.59
N VAL A 276 17.28 -23.77 4.58
CA VAL A 276 17.61 -24.02 3.17
C VAL A 276 18.48 -22.88 2.62
N PRO A 277 19.81 -23.10 2.47
CA PRO A 277 20.70 -22.11 1.91
C PRO A 277 20.25 -21.64 0.50
N GLY A 278 20.17 -20.33 0.31
CA GLY A 278 19.77 -19.73 -0.97
C GLY A 278 18.28 -19.83 -1.31
N TRP A 279 17.42 -20.24 -0.39
CA TRP A 279 15.98 -20.30 -0.61
C TRP A 279 15.44 -18.94 -1.05
N LYS A 280 14.61 -18.96 -2.07
CA LYS A 280 13.89 -17.79 -2.59
C LYS A 280 12.42 -18.14 -2.77
N LYS A 281 11.58 -17.19 -2.44
CA LYS A 281 10.15 -17.26 -2.63
C LYS A 281 9.79 -17.42 -4.11
N SER A 282 8.88 -18.35 -4.41
CA SER A 282 8.38 -18.60 -5.78
C SER A 282 7.21 -17.66 -6.13
N LYS A 283 6.81 -17.66 -7.40
CA LYS A 283 5.61 -16.93 -7.86
C LYS A 283 4.33 -17.56 -7.30
N GLU A 284 4.33 -18.87 -7.11
CA GLU A 284 3.22 -19.62 -6.51
C GLU A 284 3.04 -19.24 -5.04
N ASP A 285 4.14 -19.01 -4.31
CA ASP A 285 4.09 -18.52 -2.94
C ASP A 285 3.50 -17.11 -2.88
N ASP A 286 3.81 -16.23 -3.84
CA ASP A 286 3.21 -14.90 -3.92
C ASP A 286 1.70 -14.98 -4.18
N LEU A 287 1.26 -15.85 -5.08
CA LEU A 287 -0.17 -16.10 -5.32
C LEU A 287 -0.88 -16.65 -4.08
N LEU A 288 -0.25 -17.60 -3.37
CA LEU A 288 -0.79 -18.15 -2.14
C LEU A 288 -0.93 -17.04 -1.06
N ASN A 289 0.08 -16.20 -0.90
CA ASN A 289 0.04 -15.05 0.01
C ASN A 289 -1.07 -14.06 -0.36
N MET A 290 -1.22 -13.70 -1.63
CA MET A 290 -2.30 -12.83 -2.11
C MET A 290 -3.67 -13.43 -1.80
N LYS A 291 -3.90 -14.71 -2.15
CA LYS A 291 -5.16 -15.42 -1.90
C LYS A 291 -5.46 -15.50 -0.40
N THR A 292 -4.46 -15.84 0.42
CA THR A 292 -4.59 -15.95 1.87
C THR A 292 -4.90 -14.58 2.48
N GLY A 293 -4.23 -13.51 2.04
CA GLY A 293 -4.51 -12.14 2.44
C GLY A 293 -5.95 -11.73 2.11
N ILE A 294 -6.37 -11.88 0.85
CA ILE A 294 -7.71 -11.47 0.39
C ILE A 294 -8.83 -12.19 1.15
N LEU A 295 -8.70 -13.49 1.39
CA LEU A 295 -9.78 -14.33 1.93
C LEU A 295 -9.69 -14.55 3.44
N GLY A 296 -8.55 -14.27 4.06
CA GLY A 296 -8.30 -14.56 5.46
C GLY A 296 -8.93 -13.55 6.42
N LYS A 297 -9.26 -14.03 7.63
CA LYS A 297 -9.82 -13.18 8.69
C LYS A 297 -8.75 -12.26 9.27
N LYS A 298 -9.09 -10.97 9.39
CA LYS A 298 -8.19 -9.90 9.86
C LYS A 298 -8.55 -9.36 11.24
N GLY A 299 -9.68 -9.82 11.80
CA GLY A 299 -10.21 -9.19 13.01
C GLY A 299 -10.62 -7.74 12.75
N ARG A 300 -10.36 -6.86 13.69
CA ARG A 300 -10.57 -5.42 13.56
C ARG A 300 -9.46 -4.81 12.70
N VAL A 301 -9.81 -3.82 11.89
CA VAL A 301 -8.88 -3.11 11.00
C VAL A 301 -9.00 -1.60 11.25
N HIS A 302 -7.87 -0.94 11.39
CA HIS A 302 -7.82 0.50 11.62
C HIS A 302 -6.78 1.17 10.72
N TYR A 303 -7.17 2.29 10.13
CA TYR A 303 -6.29 3.20 9.41
C TYR A 303 -6.28 4.54 10.09
N GLU A 304 -5.10 5.14 10.27
CA GLU A 304 -4.93 6.43 10.92
C GLU A 304 -4.01 7.31 10.09
N LEU A 305 -4.52 8.46 9.64
CA LEU A 305 -3.71 9.47 8.95
C LEU A 305 -2.95 10.32 9.96
N SER A 306 -1.68 10.57 9.64
CA SER A 306 -0.90 11.64 10.28
C SER A 306 -1.08 12.95 9.51
N PRO A 307 -0.82 14.11 10.13
CA PRO A 307 -0.65 15.36 9.41
C PRO A 307 0.41 15.22 8.30
N CYS A 308 0.24 16.00 7.22
CA CYS A 308 1.28 16.12 6.20
C CYS A 308 2.57 16.67 6.80
N ILE A 309 3.72 16.07 6.46
CA ILE A 309 5.01 16.43 7.06
C ILE A 309 5.66 17.67 6.47
N ASP A 310 5.02 18.40 5.57
CA ASP A 310 5.58 19.58 4.89
C ASP A 310 6.04 20.67 5.85
N ALA A 311 5.26 20.94 6.91
CA ALA A 311 5.61 21.92 7.91
C ALA A 311 6.89 21.51 8.65
N TRP A 312 6.97 20.25 9.08
CA TRP A 312 8.13 19.69 9.75
C TRP A 312 9.36 19.64 8.82
N LEU A 313 9.22 19.23 7.56
CA LEU A 313 10.31 19.29 6.56
C LEU A 313 10.88 20.71 6.44
N GLY A 314 10.01 21.73 6.55
CA GLY A 314 10.42 23.14 6.50
C GLY A 314 11.29 23.58 7.68
N THR A 315 11.34 22.84 8.79
CA THR A 315 12.18 23.14 9.97
C THR A 315 13.59 22.53 9.87
N LEU A 316 13.82 21.61 8.93
CA LEU A 316 15.11 20.95 8.78
C LEU A 316 16.20 21.90 8.27
N ASP A 317 17.41 21.76 8.80
CA ASP A 317 18.58 22.48 8.32
C ASP A 317 18.95 22.00 6.90
N ARG A 318 18.86 22.91 5.94
CA ARG A 318 19.19 22.65 4.52
C ARG A 318 20.66 22.39 4.24
N SER A 319 21.55 22.71 5.19
CA SER A 319 22.98 22.47 5.09
C SER A 319 23.42 21.07 5.45
N LEU A 320 22.52 20.26 6.02
CA LEU A 320 22.81 18.88 6.40
C LEU A 320 23.19 18.01 5.17
N PRO A 321 24.09 17.04 5.36
CA PRO A 321 24.40 16.05 4.33
C PRO A 321 23.13 15.31 3.86
N LYS A 322 23.01 15.05 2.56
CA LYS A 322 21.86 14.35 1.97
C LYS A 322 21.50 13.06 2.72
N LYS A 323 22.48 12.27 3.13
CA LYS A 323 22.28 11.03 3.89
C LYS A 323 21.58 11.29 5.24
N GLU A 324 21.97 12.37 5.91
CA GLU A 324 21.41 12.74 7.21
C GLU A 324 19.95 13.21 7.07
N ILE A 325 19.65 13.99 6.02
CA ILE A 325 18.27 14.41 5.73
C ILE A 325 17.37 13.18 5.53
N PHE A 326 17.79 12.20 4.70
CA PHE A 326 16.99 10.99 4.49
C PHE A 326 16.80 10.18 5.76
N ARG A 327 17.83 10.07 6.62
CA ARG A 327 17.74 9.39 7.90
C ARG A 327 16.71 10.07 8.82
N LEU A 328 16.79 11.37 8.98
CA LEU A 328 15.86 12.15 9.81
C LEU A 328 14.42 12.05 9.31
N VAL A 329 14.23 12.11 7.98
CA VAL A 329 12.89 11.98 7.37
C VAL A 329 12.34 10.58 7.58
N ALA A 330 13.15 9.53 7.42
CA ALA A 330 12.72 8.15 7.65
C ALA A 330 12.32 7.93 9.12
N GLU A 331 13.13 8.40 10.06
CA GLU A 331 12.85 8.31 11.50
C GLU A 331 11.58 9.09 11.88
N HIS A 332 11.37 10.29 11.33
CA HIS A 332 10.15 11.05 11.56
C HIS A 332 8.90 10.33 11.04
N ILE A 333 8.95 9.79 9.82
CA ILE A 333 7.85 9.01 9.25
C ILE A 333 7.57 7.75 10.08
N ASP A 334 8.60 7.02 10.49
CA ASP A 334 8.46 5.85 11.35
C ASP A 334 7.81 6.19 12.67
N ARG A 335 8.22 7.29 13.31
CA ARG A 335 7.64 7.78 14.56
C ARG A 335 6.15 8.17 14.38
N GLU A 336 5.83 8.86 13.30
CA GLU A 336 4.44 9.21 12.96
C GLU A 336 3.56 7.97 12.77
N ILE A 337 4.04 6.95 12.08
CA ILE A 337 3.33 5.70 11.87
C ILE A 337 3.22 4.89 13.17
N HIS A 338 4.33 4.71 13.87
CA HIS A 338 4.39 3.83 15.03
C HIS A 338 3.60 4.39 16.22
N SER A 339 3.64 5.70 16.46
CA SER A 339 2.89 6.33 17.56
C SER A 339 1.36 6.28 17.38
N ARG A 340 0.89 5.96 16.18
CA ARG A 340 -0.54 5.85 15.84
C ARG A 340 -1.02 4.41 15.65
N TYR A 341 -0.21 3.41 15.95
CA TYR A 341 -0.70 2.03 15.93
C TYR A 341 -1.90 1.86 16.85
N ARG A 342 -2.99 1.32 16.32
CA ARG A 342 -4.05 0.77 17.15
C ARG A 342 -3.63 -0.62 17.58
N LEU A 343 -3.29 -0.75 18.87
CA LEU A 343 -2.89 -2.00 19.48
C LEU A 343 -4.12 -2.77 19.94
N TYR A 344 -4.10 -4.08 19.74
CA TYR A 344 -5.16 -5.01 20.11
C TYR A 344 -4.66 -5.96 21.21
N PRO A 345 -5.56 -6.64 21.94
CA PRO A 345 -5.17 -7.59 22.98
C PRO A 345 -4.08 -8.58 22.56
N CYS A 346 -4.17 -9.14 21.35
CA CYS A 346 -3.17 -10.07 20.80
C CYS A 346 -1.75 -9.51 20.76
N ASN A 347 -1.60 -8.19 20.56
CA ASN A 347 -0.29 -7.54 20.53
C ASN A 347 0.38 -7.54 21.91
N TRP A 348 -0.38 -7.19 22.96
CA TRP A 348 0.09 -7.15 24.33
C TRP A 348 0.37 -8.55 24.88
N ILE A 349 -0.54 -9.51 24.60
CA ILE A 349 -0.35 -10.92 24.99
C ILE A 349 0.95 -11.47 24.37
N ALA A 350 1.18 -11.20 23.08
CA ALA A 350 2.39 -11.67 22.41
C ALA A 350 3.67 -11.05 22.99
N MET A 351 3.64 -9.77 23.38
CA MET A 351 4.77 -9.09 24.02
C MET A 351 5.04 -9.68 25.41
N ASP A 352 4.00 -9.88 26.22
CA ASP A 352 4.15 -10.47 27.56
C ASP A 352 4.73 -11.88 27.49
N GLU A 353 4.30 -12.69 26.52
CA GLU A 353 4.82 -14.05 26.35
C GLU A 353 6.29 -14.07 25.89
N LEU A 354 6.70 -13.16 25.01
CA LEU A 354 8.07 -13.11 24.48
C LEU A 354 9.06 -12.40 25.42
N ASP A 355 8.63 -11.29 26.01
CA ASP A 355 9.53 -10.38 26.74
C ASP A 355 9.42 -10.56 28.27
N GLY A 356 8.47 -11.38 28.74
CA GLY A 356 8.23 -11.57 30.16
C GLY A 356 7.71 -10.31 30.87
N THR A 357 7.05 -9.41 30.12
CA THR A 357 6.41 -8.21 30.65
C THR A 357 5.04 -8.53 31.22
N ASP A 358 4.45 -7.61 31.97
CA ASP A 358 3.08 -7.72 32.50
C ASP A 358 2.24 -6.52 32.04
N ASN A 359 1.44 -6.75 31.00
CA ASN A 359 0.47 -5.81 30.48
C ASN A 359 -0.97 -6.34 30.63
N SER A 360 -1.21 -7.10 31.68
CA SER A 360 -2.50 -7.76 31.94
C SER A 360 -3.68 -6.80 32.09
N ASP A 361 -3.42 -5.50 32.29
CA ASP A 361 -4.43 -4.42 32.24
C ASP A 361 -4.94 -4.08 30.83
N LYS A 362 -4.27 -4.56 29.76
CA LYS A 362 -4.60 -4.30 28.34
C LYS A 362 -5.43 -5.39 27.70
N TYR A 363 -5.64 -6.52 28.37
CA TYR A 363 -6.39 -7.65 27.82
C TYR A 363 -7.05 -8.46 28.93
N THR A 364 -8.04 -9.27 28.55
CA THR A 364 -8.72 -10.20 29.49
C THR A 364 -8.24 -11.63 29.30
N GLU A 365 -8.54 -12.51 30.27
CA GLU A 365 -8.30 -13.95 30.13
C GLU A 365 -9.06 -14.56 28.96
N LYS A 366 -10.21 -13.98 28.57
CA LYS A 366 -10.93 -14.37 27.37
C LYS A 366 -10.14 -14.04 26.11
N ASP A 367 -9.57 -12.82 26.01
CA ASP A 367 -8.74 -12.42 24.88
C ASP A 367 -7.53 -13.33 24.73
N ARG A 368 -6.89 -13.72 25.86
CA ARG A 368 -5.77 -14.67 25.87
C ARG A 368 -6.18 -16.01 25.28
N LYS A 369 -7.30 -16.58 25.70
CA LYS A 369 -7.81 -17.87 25.20
C LYS A 369 -8.19 -17.79 23.71
N GLU A 370 -8.78 -16.68 23.27
CA GLU A 370 -9.15 -16.47 21.87
C GLU A 370 -7.89 -16.35 20.98
N PHE A 371 -6.87 -15.64 21.44
CA PHE A 371 -5.61 -15.51 20.70
C PHE A 371 -4.84 -16.83 20.64
N GLU A 372 -4.76 -17.58 21.73
CA GLU A 372 -4.16 -18.92 21.75
C GLU A 372 -4.85 -19.87 20.77
N LYS A 373 -6.18 -19.87 20.76
CA LYS A 373 -6.97 -20.65 19.79
C LYS A 373 -6.67 -20.22 18.33
N TYR A 374 -6.52 -18.91 18.09
CA TYR A 374 -6.16 -18.39 16.79
C TYR A 374 -4.77 -18.87 16.37
N LEU A 375 -3.75 -18.72 17.23
CA LEU A 375 -2.38 -19.16 16.96
C LEU A 375 -2.31 -20.67 16.67
N ALA A 376 -2.99 -21.48 17.48
CA ALA A 376 -3.08 -22.93 17.26
C ALA A 376 -3.69 -23.25 15.89
N GLY A 377 -4.73 -22.51 15.48
CA GLY A 377 -5.34 -22.64 14.16
C GLY A 377 -4.42 -22.21 13.00
N GLN A 378 -3.55 -21.24 13.21
CA GLN A 378 -2.54 -20.82 12.22
C GLN A 378 -1.40 -21.83 12.16
N MET A 379 -0.89 -22.30 13.30
CA MET A 379 0.13 -23.36 13.36
C MET A 379 -0.31 -24.64 12.64
N ALA A 380 -1.56 -25.02 12.73
CA ALA A 380 -2.12 -26.19 12.03
C ALA A 380 -2.08 -26.06 10.48
N LYS A 381 -1.90 -24.87 9.93
CA LYS A 381 -1.79 -24.62 8.49
C LYS A 381 -0.37 -24.74 7.95
N VAL A 382 0.63 -24.76 8.83
CA VAL A 382 2.06 -24.85 8.45
C VAL A 382 2.35 -26.08 7.62
N ARG A 383 3.13 -25.92 6.54
CA ARG A 383 3.48 -26.98 5.57
C ARG A 383 4.98 -27.16 5.36
N VAL A 384 5.80 -26.56 6.22
CA VAL A 384 7.27 -26.73 6.14
C VAL A 384 7.63 -28.19 6.40
N PRO A 385 8.54 -28.80 5.64
CA PRO A 385 9.13 -30.09 6.01
C PRO A 385 9.83 -29.98 7.37
N ASN A 386 9.57 -30.91 8.29
CA ASN A 386 10.13 -30.94 9.64
C ASN A 386 9.90 -29.59 10.39
N PRO A 387 8.65 -29.23 10.72
CA PRO A 387 8.35 -27.93 11.32
C PRO A 387 8.95 -27.82 12.72
N ASP A 388 9.77 -26.79 12.92
CA ASP A 388 10.23 -26.37 14.24
C ASP A 388 9.12 -25.54 14.90
N THR A 389 8.26 -26.21 15.64
CA THR A 389 7.05 -25.61 16.21
C THR A 389 7.35 -24.47 17.20
N ALA A 390 8.45 -24.59 17.96
CA ALA A 390 8.87 -23.54 18.89
C ALA A 390 9.32 -22.28 18.13
N PHE A 391 10.17 -22.44 17.12
CA PHE A 391 10.64 -21.35 16.27
C PHE A 391 9.49 -20.69 15.51
N LEU A 392 8.62 -21.47 14.89
CA LEU A 392 7.48 -20.95 14.13
C LEU A 392 6.52 -20.14 15.02
N ARG A 393 6.22 -20.65 16.22
CA ARG A 393 5.41 -19.94 17.20
C ARG A 393 6.07 -18.61 17.61
N GLU A 394 7.35 -18.65 17.94
CA GLU A 394 8.12 -17.46 18.29
C GLU A 394 8.07 -16.40 17.17
N ARG A 395 8.25 -16.81 15.89
CA ARG A 395 8.14 -15.90 14.74
C ARG A 395 6.75 -15.30 14.60
N MET A 396 5.69 -16.09 14.81
CA MET A 396 4.33 -15.56 14.80
C MET A 396 4.10 -14.57 15.94
N LEU A 397 4.48 -14.90 17.16
CA LEU A 397 4.37 -13.99 18.32
C LEU A 397 5.15 -12.68 18.07
N THR A 398 6.36 -12.77 17.48
CA THR A 398 7.17 -11.59 17.15
C THR A 398 6.41 -10.62 16.25
N MET A 399 5.63 -11.11 15.27
CA MET A 399 4.82 -10.25 14.39
C MET A 399 3.74 -9.47 15.16
N TYR A 400 3.22 -10.04 16.23
CA TYR A 400 2.21 -9.37 17.06
C TYR A 400 2.84 -8.48 18.14
N ALA A 401 4.02 -8.82 18.65
CA ALA A 401 4.72 -8.04 19.68
C ALA A 401 5.40 -6.76 19.12
N ASN A 402 5.98 -6.82 17.92
CA ASN A 402 6.73 -5.71 17.35
C ASN A 402 5.93 -4.40 17.21
N PRO A 403 4.63 -4.39 16.83
CA PRO A 403 3.83 -3.17 16.86
C PRO A 403 3.78 -2.49 18.24
N VAL A 404 3.76 -3.26 19.35
CA VAL A 404 3.81 -2.68 20.71
C VAL A 404 5.17 -2.10 21.00
N ARG A 405 6.25 -2.81 20.71
CA ARG A 405 7.63 -2.35 20.91
C ARG A 405 7.88 -1.03 20.17
N ASN A 406 7.45 -0.97 18.90
CA ASN A 406 7.59 0.23 18.07
C ASN A 406 6.74 1.38 18.61
N TYR A 407 5.50 1.11 19.02
CA TYR A 407 4.62 2.11 19.63
C TYR A 407 5.22 2.71 20.91
N LEU A 408 5.66 1.86 21.82
CA LEU A 408 6.25 2.33 23.09
C LEU A 408 7.52 3.17 22.87
N THR A 409 8.35 2.79 21.91
CA THR A 409 9.53 3.57 21.53
C THR A 409 9.14 4.93 20.96
N ALA A 410 8.22 4.97 19.99
CA ALA A 410 7.80 6.20 19.32
C ALA A 410 7.11 7.18 20.28
N VAL A 411 6.27 6.68 21.21
CA VAL A 411 5.60 7.53 22.23
C VAL A 411 6.61 8.09 23.23
N LYS A 412 7.61 7.31 23.64
CA LYS A 412 8.67 7.79 24.53
C LYS A 412 9.48 8.91 23.88
N GLU A 413 9.88 8.73 22.62
CA GLU A 413 10.61 9.74 21.85
C GLU A 413 9.81 11.04 21.71
N ARG A 414 8.52 10.95 21.40
CA ARG A 414 7.63 12.11 21.29
C ARG A 414 7.54 12.90 22.58
N ASN A 415 7.39 12.23 23.72
CA ASN A 415 7.30 12.89 25.04
C ASN A 415 8.63 13.55 25.47
N THR A 416 9.76 13.22 24.83
CA THR A 416 11.06 13.86 25.12
C THR A 416 11.32 15.09 24.25
N GLU A 417 10.56 15.28 23.17
CA GLU A 417 10.68 16.44 22.27
C GLU A 417 9.67 17.57 22.62
N GLU A 418 8.58 17.26 23.34
CA GLU A 418 7.64 18.23 23.92
C GLU A 418 8.17 18.81 25.25
#